data_dc22f7de9d597a353eb2eead0d063848
#
_entry.id   dc22f7de9d597a353eb2eead0d063848
#
_cell.length_a   1.000
_cell.length_b   1.000
_cell.length_c   1.000
_cell.angle_alpha   90.00
_cell.angle_beta   90.00
_cell.angle_gamma   90.00
#
_symmetry.space_group_name_H-M   'P 1'
#
loop_
_entity.id
_entity.type
_entity.pdbx_description
1 polymer ?
#
loop_
_entity_poly.entity_id
_entity_poly.type
_entity_poly.pdbx_seq_one_letter_code
_entity_poly.pdbx_strand_id
1 'polypeptide(L)'
;AVTVNRAIDELTKEITGHYNHIKKSLGFVTAELVKNAVKGIGQKPVTLLALFREHNEEFKKRIGVDRIKETYDCYQRSYKHLAAFVQEKRGVEDVTLRSLDKVFYDDFEIFLQSDCRLSPKTVHEHLYRLKKMTMRAVSQGTLRRDPYCRLHPPLPKRKSRHMKLEDLKTLMSTPVDKPQLQRVRDWF
;
A
#
# COMPACT_ATOMS: atom_id res chain seq x y z
N ALA A 1 48.09 18.24 16.18
CA ALA A 1 46.95 17.91 17.08
C ALA A 1 45.70 18.72 16.77
N VAL A 2 45.75 20.05 16.57
CA VAL A 2 44.59 20.93 16.33
C VAL A 2 43.85 20.58 15.03
N THR A 3 44.55 20.29 13.95
CA THR A 3 43.98 19.91 12.63
C THR A 3 43.24 18.56 12.67
N VAL A 4 43.76 17.60 13.44
CA VAL A 4 43.12 16.27 13.57
C VAL A 4 41.82 16.36 14.38
N ASN A 5 41.84 17.13 15.49
CA ASN A 5 40.63 17.30 16.31
C ASN A 5 39.53 18.02 15.54
N ARG A 6 39.87 19.03 14.73
CA ARG A 6 38.93 19.74 13.87
C ARG A 6 38.31 18.80 12.84
N ALA A 7 39.08 17.91 12.21
CA ALA A 7 38.57 16.91 11.27
C ALA A 7 37.62 15.89 11.95
N ILE A 8 37.94 15.48 13.19
CA ILE A 8 37.08 14.61 13.99
C ILE A 8 35.77 15.32 14.32
N ASP A 9 35.80 16.59 14.70
CA ASP A 9 34.59 17.36 15.02
C ASP A 9 33.70 17.57 13.79
N GLU A 10 34.28 17.84 12.62
CA GLU A 10 33.58 17.96 11.36
C GLU A 10 32.90 16.63 10.97
N LEU A 11 33.62 15.52 11.08
CA LEU A 11 33.10 14.18 10.79
C LEU A 11 31.98 13.77 11.77
N THR A 12 32.12 14.13 13.04
CA THR A 12 31.11 13.88 14.06
C THR A 12 29.81 14.66 13.77
N LYS A 13 29.93 15.92 13.34
CA LYS A 13 28.76 16.73 12.93
C LYS A 13 28.07 16.14 11.70
N GLU A 14 28.84 15.70 10.71
CA GLU A 14 28.32 15.06 9.51
C GLU A 14 27.54 13.76 9.85
N ILE A 15 28.17 12.87 10.63
CA ILE A 15 27.55 11.63 11.10
C ILE A 15 26.26 11.90 11.88
N THR A 16 26.29 12.88 12.79
CA THR A 16 25.11 13.27 13.59
C THR A 16 24.02 13.86 12.72
N GLY A 17 24.36 14.65 11.71
CA GLY A 17 23.44 15.18 10.73
C GLY A 17 22.73 14.07 9.96
N HIS A 18 23.48 13.12 9.42
CA HIS A 18 22.93 11.94 8.73
C HIS A 18 22.08 11.07 9.65
N TYR A 19 22.52 10.85 10.89
CA TYR A 19 21.75 10.11 11.90
C TYR A 19 20.38 10.75 12.15
N ASN A 20 20.34 12.05 12.41
CA ASN A 20 19.11 12.77 12.68
C ASN A 20 18.17 12.79 11.46
N HIS A 21 18.73 12.98 10.26
CA HIS A 21 17.96 12.93 9.02
C HIS A 21 17.34 11.56 8.79
N ILE A 22 18.12 10.48 8.93
CA ILE A 22 17.65 9.10 8.77
C ILE A 22 16.59 8.77 9.83
N LYS A 23 16.82 9.18 11.09
CA LYS A 23 15.86 8.97 12.18
C LYS A 23 14.52 9.67 11.91
N LYS A 24 14.57 10.90 11.41
CA LYS A 24 13.35 11.67 11.08
C LYS A 24 12.59 11.07 9.89
N SER A 25 13.29 10.62 8.85
CA SER A 25 12.66 10.11 7.62
C SER A 25 12.22 8.65 7.70
N LEU A 26 12.92 7.81 8.46
CA LEU A 26 12.67 6.36 8.51
C LEU A 26 12.18 5.86 9.88
N GLY A 27 12.26 6.67 10.93
CA GLY A 27 11.90 6.31 12.29
C GLY A 27 12.88 5.38 13.01
N PHE A 28 13.86 4.80 12.30
CA PHE A 28 14.93 3.97 12.88
C PHE A 28 16.26 4.26 12.17
N VAL A 29 17.38 3.92 12.85
CA VAL A 29 18.73 4.12 12.32
C VAL A 29 19.54 2.85 12.54
N THR A 30 20.26 2.42 11.49
CA THR A 30 21.26 1.36 11.57
C THR A 30 22.65 1.92 11.27
N ALA A 31 23.69 1.31 11.83
CA ALA A 31 25.07 1.72 11.55
C ALA A 31 25.41 1.65 10.04
N GLU A 32 24.82 0.69 9.34
CA GLU A 32 25.00 0.53 7.90
C GLU A 32 24.39 1.70 7.10
N LEU A 33 23.20 2.18 7.49
CA LEU A 33 22.55 3.33 6.87
C LEU A 33 23.41 4.61 7.05
N VAL A 34 23.90 4.85 8.25
CA VAL A 34 24.76 6.01 8.53
C VAL A 34 26.08 5.89 7.77
N LYS A 35 26.72 4.72 7.79
CA LYS A 35 27.96 4.46 7.03
C LYS A 35 27.78 4.71 5.53
N ASN A 36 26.68 4.26 4.97
CA ASN A 36 26.40 4.46 3.55
C ASN A 36 26.11 5.92 3.22
N ALA A 37 25.40 6.64 4.09
CA ALA A 37 25.14 8.06 3.93
C ALA A 37 26.43 8.89 3.94
N VAL A 38 27.32 8.63 4.91
CA VAL A 38 28.65 9.32 5.02
C VAL A 38 29.55 9.00 3.83
N LYS A 39 29.50 7.78 3.30
CA LYS A 39 30.30 7.40 2.12
C LYS A 39 29.71 7.88 0.79
N GLY A 40 28.58 8.56 0.80
CA GLY A 40 27.87 8.91 -0.45
C GLY A 40 27.43 7.67 -1.25
N ILE A 41 27.52 6.48 -0.64
CA ILE A 41 27.05 5.21 -1.23
C ILE A 41 25.56 5.14 -0.95
N GLY A 42 24.79 5.95 -1.67
CA GLY A 42 23.37 6.03 -1.42
C GLY A 42 22.55 5.31 -2.47
N GLN A 43 22.39 4.03 -2.36
CA GLN A 43 21.03 3.54 -2.60
C GLN A 43 20.20 4.03 -1.40
N LYS A 44 19.42 5.10 -1.62
CA LYS A 44 18.35 5.46 -0.68
C LYS A 44 17.64 4.16 -0.35
N PRO A 45 17.50 3.78 0.94
CA PRO A 45 16.79 2.54 1.25
C PRO A 45 15.43 2.61 0.57
N VAL A 46 15.12 1.61 -0.24
CA VAL A 46 13.84 1.60 -0.95
C VAL A 46 12.75 1.52 0.10
N THR A 47 11.95 2.55 0.16
CA THR A 47 10.88 2.69 1.14
C THR A 47 9.54 2.29 0.52
N LEU A 48 8.57 1.96 1.37
CA LEU A 48 7.28 1.43 0.94
C LEU A 48 6.49 2.45 0.10
N LEU A 49 6.39 3.70 0.57
CA LEU A 49 5.65 4.73 -0.15
C LEU A 49 6.36 5.16 -1.42
N ALA A 50 7.69 5.20 -1.43
CA ALA A 50 8.47 5.48 -2.64
C ALA A 50 8.23 4.40 -3.71
N LEU A 51 8.29 3.11 -3.33
CA LEU A 51 7.99 2.00 -4.24
C LEU A 51 6.55 2.05 -4.76
N PHE A 52 5.60 2.38 -3.88
CA PHE A 52 4.20 2.48 -4.26
C PHE A 52 3.95 3.65 -5.23
N ARG A 53 4.63 4.77 -5.01
CA ARG A 53 4.58 5.94 -5.91
C ARG A 53 5.14 5.60 -7.28
N GLU A 54 6.31 4.96 -7.33
CA GLU A 54 6.91 4.48 -8.58
C GLU A 54 5.96 3.57 -9.36
N HIS A 55 5.37 2.58 -8.67
CA HIS A 55 4.36 1.71 -9.26
C HIS A 55 3.18 2.50 -9.85
N ASN A 56 2.68 3.50 -9.13
CA ASN A 56 1.55 4.30 -9.59
C ASN A 56 1.90 5.15 -10.81
N GLU A 57 3.12 5.70 -10.87
CA GLU A 57 3.59 6.45 -12.04
C GLU A 57 3.75 5.55 -13.27
N GLU A 58 4.28 4.36 -13.11
CA GLU A 58 4.34 3.38 -14.21
C GLU A 58 2.95 2.96 -14.66
N PHE A 59 2.05 2.69 -13.70
CA PHE A 59 0.67 2.32 -14.01
C PHE A 59 -0.05 3.41 -14.79
N LYS A 60 0.16 4.69 -14.39
CA LYS A 60 -0.42 5.87 -15.06
C LYS A 60 -0.01 5.97 -16.52
N LYS A 61 1.26 5.67 -16.84
CA LYS A 61 1.76 5.68 -18.23
C LYS A 61 1.10 4.64 -19.12
N ARG A 62 0.51 3.59 -18.53
CA ARG A 62 -0.13 2.47 -19.24
C ARG A 62 -1.64 2.61 -19.38
N ILE A 63 -2.23 3.68 -18.83
CA ILE A 63 -3.67 3.96 -18.96
C ILE A 63 -4.00 4.20 -20.43
N GLY A 64 -5.03 3.52 -20.94
CA GLY A 64 -5.45 3.60 -22.33
C GLY A 64 -4.70 2.65 -23.28
N VAL A 65 -3.64 1.96 -22.81
CA VAL A 65 -2.93 0.92 -23.58
C VAL A 65 -3.42 -0.46 -23.10
N ASP A 66 -3.13 -0.82 -21.87
CA ASP A 66 -3.47 -2.13 -21.27
C ASP A 66 -4.01 -1.97 -19.83
N ARG A 67 -4.23 -0.74 -19.38
CA ARG A 67 -4.73 -0.40 -18.04
C ARG A 67 -5.89 0.58 -18.13
N ILE A 68 -6.82 0.45 -17.18
CA ILE A 68 -7.98 1.33 -17.05
C ILE A 68 -7.79 2.30 -15.89
N LYS A 69 -8.35 3.49 -16.04
CA LYS A 69 -8.24 4.59 -15.07
C LYS A 69 -8.80 4.22 -13.69
N GLU A 70 -9.91 3.51 -13.64
CA GLU A 70 -10.57 3.10 -12.39
C GLU A 70 -9.66 2.25 -11.51
N THR A 71 -8.84 1.38 -12.13
CA THR A 71 -7.86 0.59 -11.40
C THR A 71 -6.74 1.48 -10.84
N TYR A 72 -6.25 2.45 -11.63
CA TYR A 72 -5.28 3.44 -11.16
C TYR A 72 -5.82 4.22 -9.96
N ASP A 73 -7.05 4.69 -10.01
CA ASP A 73 -7.69 5.43 -8.91
C ASP A 73 -7.82 4.57 -7.65
N CYS A 74 -8.01 3.26 -7.80
CA CYS A 74 -7.99 2.32 -6.68
C CYS A 74 -6.59 2.21 -6.02
N TYR A 75 -5.52 2.18 -6.82
CA TYR A 75 -4.15 2.19 -6.31
C TYR A 75 -3.81 3.52 -5.63
N GLN A 76 -4.25 4.65 -6.18
CA GLN A 76 -4.06 5.97 -5.59
C GLN A 76 -4.75 6.09 -4.22
N ARG A 77 -5.97 5.57 -4.09
CA ARG A 77 -6.66 5.52 -2.79
C ARG A 77 -5.91 4.67 -1.77
N SER A 78 -5.40 3.50 -2.19
CA SER A 78 -4.61 2.64 -1.31
C SER A 78 -3.32 3.32 -0.85
N TYR A 79 -2.64 4.04 -1.74
CA TYR A 79 -1.46 4.84 -1.41
C TYR A 79 -1.79 5.92 -0.37
N LYS A 80 -2.89 6.66 -0.54
CA LYS A 80 -3.31 7.71 0.39
C LYS A 80 -3.59 7.17 1.78
N HIS A 81 -4.33 6.06 1.90
CA HIS A 81 -4.59 5.42 3.19
C HIS A 81 -3.30 4.91 3.84
N LEU A 82 -2.39 4.34 3.06
CA LEU A 82 -1.13 3.85 3.58
C LEU A 82 -0.23 5.00 4.06
N ALA A 83 -0.17 6.11 3.32
CA ALA A 83 0.59 7.30 3.71
C ALA A 83 0.03 7.93 4.99
N ALA A 84 -1.31 8.05 5.10
CA ALA A 84 -1.97 8.53 6.32
C ALA A 84 -1.64 7.61 7.51
N PHE A 85 -1.74 6.30 7.36
CA PHE A 85 -1.38 5.34 8.40
C PHE A 85 0.07 5.49 8.87
N VAL A 86 1.02 5.57 7.94
CA VAL A 86 2.43 5.72 8.27
C VAL A 86 2.68 7.02 9.03
N GLN A 87 2.07 8.11 8.61
CA GLN A 87 2.21 9.41 9.26
C GLN A 87 1.52 9.45 10.64
N GLU A 88 0.28 8.99 10.75
CA GLU A 88 -0.53 9.12 11.98
C GLU A 88 -0.15 8.10 13.05
N LYS A 89 0.12 6.85 12.66
CA LYS A 89 0.38 5.76 13.62
C LYS A 89 1.87 5.50 13.87
N ARG A 90 2.75 5.82 12.92
CA ARG A 90 4.20 5.61 13.05
C ARG A 90 4.97 6.92 13.23
N GLY A 91 4.37 8.08 12.97
CA GLY A 91 5.00 9.40 13.12
C GLY A 91 6.20 9.63 12.19
N VAL A 92 6.28 8.91 11.07
CA VAL A 92 7.36 8.98 10.08
C VAL A 92 6.81 9.31 8.70
N GLU A 93 7.67 9.84 7.82
CA GLU A 93 7.28 10.18 6.45
C GLU A 93 7.13 8.93 5.57
N ASP A 94 7.94 7.90 5.82
CA ASP A 94 7.93 6.64 5.07
C ASP A 94 8.57 5.52 5.91
N VAL A 95 8.36 4.26 5.52
CA VAL A 95 8.93 3.09 6.19
C VAL A 95 9.77 2.28 5.22
N THR A 96 10.88 1.70 5.72
CA THR A 96 11.69 0.84 4.86
C THR A 96 10.97 -0.48 4.61
N LEU A 97 11.19 -1.06 3.42
CA LEU A 97 10.63 -2.37 3.09
C LEU A 97 11.12 -3.49 4.04
N ARG A 98 12.31 -3.34 4.63
CA ARG A 98 12.88 -4.33 5.55
C ARG A 98 12.25 -4.32 6.94
N SER A 99 11.62 -3.21 7.33
CA SER A 99 10.92 -3.09 8.62
C SER A 99 9.47 -3.58 8.58
N LEU A 100 9.01 -4.03 7.41
CA LEU A 100 7.66 -4.55 7.27
C LEU A 100 7.56 -5.94 7.89
N ASP A 101 6.67 -6.06 8.85
CA ASP A 101 6.38 -7.30 9.57
C ASP A 101 4.87 -7.56 9.65
N LYS A 102 4.50 -8.64 10.34
CA LYS A 102 3.09 -8.97 10.57
C LYS A 102 2.38 -7.89 11.39
N VAL A 103 3.07 -7.27 12.36
CA VAL A 103 2.48 -6.23 13.22
C VAL A 103 2.09 -5.01 12.39
N PHE A 104 2.95 -4.59 11.46
CA PHE A 104 2.63 -3.51 10.53
C PHE A 104 1.37 -3.81 9.70
N TYR A 105 1.23 -5.05 9.25
CA TYR A 105 0.07 -5.47 8.45
C TYR A 105 -1.22 -5.45 9.28
N ASP A 106 -1.18 -6.02 10.49
CA ASP A 106 -2.33 -6.08 11.40
C ASP A 106 -2.76 -4.67 11.85
N ASP A 107 -1.80 -3.80 12.19
CA ASP A 107 -2.05 -2.40 12.57
C ASP A 107 -2.69 -1.60 11.41
N PHE A 108 -2.23 -1.84 10.17
CA PHE A 108 -2.82 -1.21 9.00
C PHE A 108 -4.24 -1.70 8.75
N GLU A 109 -4.51 -3.00 8.96
CA GLU A 109 -5.88 -3.54 8.89
C GLU A 109 -6.80 -2.87 9.90
N ILE A 110 -6.37 -2.76 11.16
CA ILE A 110 -7.12 -2.10 12.24
C ILE A 110 -7.38 -0.64 11.89
N PHE A 111 -6.38 0.09 11.42
CA PHE A 111 -6.52 1.48 10.99
C PHE A 111 -7.58 1.65 9.89
N LEU A 112 -7.58 0.78 8.88
CA LEU A 112 -8.57 0.83 7.81
C LEU A 112 -9.99 0.54 8.31
N GLN A 113 -10.14 -0.37 9.28
CA GLN A 113 -11.44 -0.74 9.84
C GLN A 113 -11.97 0.30 10.83
N SER A 114 -11.13 0.74 11.76
CA SER A 114 -11.53 1.56 12.91
C SER A 114 -11.48 3.05 12.59
N ASP A 115 -10.35 3.55 12.10
CA ASP A 115 -10.14 4.98 11.87
C ASP A 115 -10.80 5.43 10.55
N CYS A 116 -10.59 4.65 9.48
CA CYS A 116 -11.17 4.95 8.17
C CYS A 116 -12.61 4.40 8.00
N ARG A 117 -13.09 3.53 8.89
CA ARG A 117 -14.44 2.91 8.87
C ARG A 117 -14.80 2.27 7.53
N LEU A 118 -13.83 1.62 6.90
CA LEU A 118 -14.01 1.00 5.59
C LEU A 118 -14.74 -0.35 5.70
N SER A 119 -15.48 -0.69 4.66
CA SER A 119 -16.13 -2.00 4.58
C SER A 119 -15.10 -3.14 4.50
N PRO A 120 -15.42 -4.36 4.98
CA PRO A 120 -14.50 -5.50 4.93
C PRO A 120 -13.98 -5.80 3.51
N LYS A 121 -14.79 -5.58 2.47
CA LYS A 121 -14.39 -5.72 1.08
C LYS A 121 -13.31 -4.70 0.70
N THR A 122 -13.48 -3.45 1.10
CA THR A 122 -12.54 -2.38 0.80
C THR A 122 -11.22 -2.58 1.54
N VAL A 123 -11.29 -3.00 2.82
CA VAL A 123 -10.10 -3.36 3.62
C VAL A 123 -9.31 -4.47 2.92
N HIS A 124 -9.98 -5.57 2.53
CA HIS A 124 -9.35 -6.66 1.77
C HIS A 124 -8.60 -6.15 0.54
N GLU A 125 -9.21 -5.25 -0.23
CA GLU A 125 -8.62 -4.68 -1.43
C GLU A 125 -7.36 -3.84 -1.14
N HIS A 126 -7.35 -3.06 -0.05
CA HIS A 126 -6.17 -2.28 0.36
C HIS A 126 -5.03 -3.19 0.83
N LEU A 127 -5.32 -4.19 1.66
CA LEU A 127 -4.34 -5.17 2.13
C LEU A 127 -3.76 -6.01 0.98
N TYR A 128 -4.60 -6.38 0.01
CA TYR A 128 -4.14 -7.07 -1.20
C TYR A 128 -3.15 -6.22 -2.01
N ARG A 129 -3.42 -4.91 -2.14
CA ARG A 129 -2.50 -4.00 -2.84
C ARG A 129 -1.20 -3.79 -2.08
N LEU A 130 -1.24 -3.69 -0.75
CA LEU A 130 -0.03 -3.66 0.08
C LEU A 130 0.83 -4.92 -0.15
N LYS A 131 0.21 -6.10 -0.10
CA LYS A 131 0.90 -7.37 -0.39
C LYS A 131 1.49 -7.40 -1.81
N LYS A 132 0.81 -6.83 -2.78
CA LYS A 132 1.31 -6.73 -4.15
C LYS A 132 2.56 -5.86 -4.25
N MET A 133 2.70 -4.82 -3.41
CA MET A 133 3.92 -4.01 -3.35
C MET A 133 5.10 -4.79 -2.77
N THR A 134 4.89 -5.58 -1.72
CA THR A 134 5.96 -6.41 -1.16
C THR A 134 6.40 -7.50 -2.14
N MET A 135 5.48 -8.12 -2.87
CA MET A 135 5.81 -9.06 -3.95
C MET A 135 6.61 -8.38 -5.07
N ARG A 136 6.27 -7.14 -5.45
CA ARG A 136 7.04 -6.35 -6.41
C ARG A 136 8.46 -6.08 -5.89
N ALA A 137 8.61 -5.74 -4.61
CA ALA A 137 9.92 -5.55 -4.00
C ALA A 137 10.80 -6.81 -4.06
N VAL A 138 10.18 -7.99 -3.90
CA VAL A 138 10.87 -9.28 -4.06
C VAL A 138 11.29 -9.50 -5.51
N SER A 139 10.40 -9.25 -6.47
CA SER A 139 10.72 -9.41 -7.92
C SER A 139 11.81 -8.45 -8.39
N GLN A 140 11.93 -7.28 -7.77
CA GLN A 140 13.00 -6.30 -8.03
C GLN A 140 14.30 -6.59 -7.25
N GLY A 141 14.33 -7.66 -6.43
CA GLY A 141 15.50 -8.01 -5.62
C GLY A 141 15.73 -7.13 -4.39
N THR A 142 14.85 -6.18 -4.10
CA THR A 142 14.94 -5.27 -2.94
C THR A 142 14.66 -5.99 -1.63
N LEU A 143 13.75 -6.98 -1.65
CA LEU A 143 13.47 -7.89 -0.55
C LEU A 143 13.89 -9.31 -0.94
N ARG A 144 14.51 -10.04 0.00
CA ARG A 144 14.84 -11.46 -0.20
C ARG A 144 13.62 -12.36 -0.14
N ARG A 145 12.59 -11.96 0.63
CA ARG A 145 11.38 -12.73 0.87
C ARG A 145 10.22 -11.76 1.16
N ASP A 146 9.03 -12.11 0.67
CA ASP A 146 7.81 -11.39 1.00
C ASP A 146 7.42 -11.60 2.48
N PRO A 147 7.40 -10.55 3.32
CA PRO A 147 7.01 -10.65 4.74
C PRO A 147 5.57 -11.13 4.91
N TYR A 148 4.73 -10.95 3.90
CA TYR A 148 3.30 -11.26 3.93
C TYR A 148 2.92 -12.51 3.13
N CYS A 149 3.88 -13.35 2.75
CA CYS A 149 3.64 -14.53 1.91
C CYS A 149 2.60 -15.51 2.51
N ARG A 150 2.56 -15.61 3.85
CA ARG A 150 1.62 -16.49 4.58
C ARG A 150 0.34 -15.79 5.03
N LEU A 151 0.23 -14.47 4.82
CA LEU A 151 -0.95 -13.70 5.22
C LEU A 151 -1.94 -13.67 4.06
N HIS A 152 -3.18 -14.00 4.36
CA HIS A 152 -4.28 -13.93 3.41
C HIS A 152 -5.33 -12.98 3.97
N PRO A 153 -5.54 -11.81 3.30
CA PRO A 153 -6.61 -10.91 3.73
C PRO A 153 -7.94 -11.66 3.77
N PRO A 154 -8.75 -11.50 4.82
CA PRO A 154 -10.04 -12.19 4.92
C PRO A 154 -10.93 -11.81 3.74
N LEU A 155 -11.41 -12.82 3.01
CA LEU A 155 -12.36 -12.60 1.93
C LEU A 155 -13.73 -12.25 2.51
N PRO A 156 -14.35 -11.16 2.07
CA PRO A 156 -15.69 -10.82 2.50
C PRO A 156 -16.65 -11.92 2.03
N LYS A 157 -17.54 -12.35 2.92
CA LYS A 157 -18.61 -13.30 2.57
C LYS A 157 -19.44 -12.72 1.42
N ARG A 158 -19.46 -13.38 0.31
CA ARG A 158 -20.35 -13.03 -0.80
C ARG A 158 -21.78 -13.29 -0.35
N LYS A 159 -22.61 -12.27 -0.31
CA LYS A 159 -24.04 -12.47 -0.23
C LYS A 159 -24.47 -13.04 -1.60
N SER A 160 -24.94 -14.28 -1.60
CA SER A 160 -25.52 -14.87 -2.79
C SER A 160 -26.75 -14.03 -3.18
N ARG A 161 -26.72 -13.47 -4.38
CA ARG A 161 -27.85 -12.72 -4.92
C ARG A 161 -28.67 -13.67 -5.78
N HIS A 162 -29.15 -14.73 -5.17
CA HIS A 162 -30.15 -15.58 -5.85
C HIS A 162 -31.50 -14.94 -5.67
N MET A 163 -32.21 -14.78 -6.76
CA MET A 163 -33.62 -14.44 -6.76
C MET A 163 -34.38 -15.66 -6.24
N LYS A 164 -35.26 -15.48 -5.28
CA LYS A 164 -36.12 -16.56 -4.81
C LYS A 164 -37.14 -16.91 -5.91
N LEU A 165 -37.59 -18.15 -5.94
CA LEU A 165 -38.57 -18.60 -6.94
C LEU A 165 -39.86 -17.76 -6.92
N GLU A 166 -40.26 -17.30 -5.73
CA GLU A 166 -41.42 -16.42 -5.55
C GLU A 166 -41.19 -15.05 -6.19
N ASP A 167 -39.99 -14.46 -5.99
CA ASP A 167 -39.62 -13.18 -6.58
C ASP A 167 -39.55 -13.30 -8.12
N LEU A 168 -39.05 -14.43 -8.63
CA LEU A 168 -39.02 -14.71 -10.06
C LEU A 168 -40.42 -14.79 -10.63
N LYS A 169 -41.34 -15.53 -9.98
CA LYS A 169 -42.75 -15.61 -10.40
C LYS A 169 -43.42 -14.25 -10.40
N THR A 170 -43.17 -13.43 -9.38
CA THR A 170 -43.67 -12.06 -9.29
C THR A 170 -43.12 -11.21 -10.42
N LEU A 171 -41.81 -11.29 -10.71
CA LEU A 171 -41.18 -10.57 -11.82
C LEU A 171 -41.79 -10.94 -13.17
N MET A 172 -42.04 -12.25 -13.41
CA MET A 172 -42.62 -12.71 -14.66
C MET A 172 -44.08 -12.31 -14.82
N SER A 173 -44.85 -12.23 -13.74
CA SER A 173 -46.28 -11.84 -13.76
C SER A 173 -46.49 -10.31 -13.72
N THR A 174 -45.47 -9.52 -13.40
CA THR A 174 -45.62 -8.06 -13.30
C THR A 174 -45.69 -7.45 -14.70
N PRO A 175 -46.72 -6.66 -15.04
CA PRO A 175 -46.81 -5.95 -16.31
C PRO A 175 -45.67 -4.89 -16.37
N VAL A 176 -45.00 -4.84 -17.51
CA VAL A 176 -43.89 -3.91 -17.73
C VAL A 176 -44.20 -3.08 -18.96
N ASP A 177 -44.39 -1.78 -18.77
CA ASP A 177 -44.79 -0.85 -19.84
C ASP A 177 -43.66 -0.50 -20.82
N LYS A 178 -42.40 -0.61 -20.40
CA LYS A 178 -41.25 -0.26 -21.24
C LYS A 178 -40.72 -1.46 -22.02
N PRO A 179 -40.72 -1.44 -23.39
CA PRO A 179 -40.28 -2.56 -24.21
C PRO A 179 -38.87 -3.06 -23.92
N GLN A 180 -37.97 -2.14 -23.50
CA GLN A 180 -36.60 -2.51 -23.13
C GLN A 180 -36.53 -3.35 -21.85
N LEU A 181 -37.35 -3.02 -20.85
CA LEU A 181 -37.44 -3.79 -19.60
C LEU A 181 -38.15 -5.12 -19.80
N GLN A 182 -39.10 -5.17 -20.71
CA GLN A 182 -39.80 -6.40 -21.12
C GLN A 182 -38.81 -7.42 -21.70
N ARG A 183 -37.94 -6.99 -22.62
CA ARG A 183 -36.86 -7.82 -23.17
C ARG A 183 -35.88 -8.32 -22.07
N VAL A 184 -35.49 -7.45 -21.12
CA VAL A 184 -34.63 -7.86 -20.01
C VAL A 184 -35.32 -8.90 -19.13
N ARG A 185 -36.59 -8.72 -18.80
CA ARG A 185 -37.39 -9.72 -18.04
C ARG A 185 -37.44 -11.07 -18.75
N ASP A 186 -37.68 -11.07 -20.05
CA ASP A 186 -37.87 -12.29 -20.86
C ASP A 186 -36.54 -13.05 -21.08
N TRP A 187 -35.41 -12.47 -20.66
CA TRP A 187 -34.08 -13.11 -20.67
C TRP A 187 -33.78 -13.93 -19.40
N PHE A 188 -34.57 -13.80 -18.35
CA PHE A 188 -34.52 -14.58 -17.12
C PHE A 188 -35.50 -15.76 -17.15
#